data_bdcf5a6b67f7a4a06d6cf9d21dd7ca2e
#
_entry.id   bdcf5a6b67f7a4a06d6cf9d21dd7ca2e
#
_cell.length_a   1.000
_cell.length_b   1.000
_cell.length_c   1.000
_cell.angle_alpha   90.00
_cell.angle_beta   90.00
_cell.angle_gamma   90.00
#
_symmetry.space_group_name_H-M   'P 1'
#
loop_
_entity.id
_entity.type
_entity.pdbx_description
1 polymer ?
#
loop_
_entity_poly.entity_id
_entity_poly.type
_entity_poly.pdbx_seq_one_letter_code
_entity_poly.pdbx_strand_id
1 'polypeptide(L)'
;RVLFRSTREPYEKKRFENEIESAFEQSIGKVRISASFGPLILGLTFLVSTILIWYGGQQVMQGTTTPGELAAFFLYALIMAGPIGTFVKIYTQLQETLGAIRRVNEILDTKPLVNSPENPVKLTSLKGHVCFSEVIFGYEDGTPVLNNISFDIHPGKTVALIGPSGSGKSTTVQLLLRFFDPQSGKIQIDGNDLKSLDLESYLSQVALVPQETLLFGGTIRENIFYGKLDATEAEMIEASKSAHAHEFITAFSNSYDTLVGEKGVKLSGGERQRIAIARALL
;
A
#
# COMPACT_ATOMS: atom_id res chain seq x y z
N ARG A 1 14.00 19.53 5.97
CA ARG A 1 13.97 21.03 6.06
C ARG A 1 13.27 21.54 7.32
N VAL A 2 12.19 20.91 7.81
CA VAL A 2 11.47 21.33 9.03
C VAL A 2 12.34 21.18 10.27
N LEU A 3 13.11 20.08 10.39
CA LEU A 3 14.02 19.80 11.50
C LEU A 3 15.07 20.92 11.70
N PHE A 4 15.68 21.39 10.63
CA PHE A 4 16.70 22.47 10.67
C PHE A 4 16.14 23.86 10.99
N ARG A 5 14.81 24.06 10.91
CA ARG A 5 14.15 25.33 11.27
C ARG A 5 13.67 25.35 12.71
N SER A 6 13.53 24.21 13.36
CA SER A 6 13.00 24.12 14.74
C SER A 6 14.05 24.13 15.83
N THR A 7 15.35 24.11 15.46
CA THR A 7 16.49 23.99 16.41
C THR A 7 16.32 22.85 17.42
N ARG A 8 15.69 21.75 16.97
CA ARG A 8 15.38 20.55 17.77
C ARG A 8 16.32 19.39 17.49
N GLU A 9 17.45 19.63 16.85
CA GLU A 9 18.44 18.62 16.50
C GLU A 9 18.87 17.76 17.71
N PRO A 10 19.12 18.32 18.92
CA PRO A 10 19.47 17.50 20.08
C PRO A 10 18.34 16.56 20.52
N TYR A 11 17.08 17.00 20.39
CA TYR A 11 15.91 16.18 20.72
C TYR A 11 15.74 15.02 19.72
N GLU A 12 15.82 15.30 18.44
CA GLU A 12 15.70 14.27 17.39
C GLU A 12 16.88 13.30 17.42
N LYS A 13 18.09 13.79 17.73
CA LYS A 13 19.26 12.94 17.91
C LYS A 13 19.05 11.95 19.06
N LYS A 14 18.58 12.43 20.21
CA LYS A 14 18.28 11.55 21.36
C LYS A 14 17.17 10.54 21.06
N ARG A 15 16.13 10.96 20.33
CA ARG A 15 15.06 10.07 19.90
C ARG A 15 15.59 8.97 18.96
N PHE A 16 16.40 9.34 17.98
CA PHE A 16 17.06 8.42 17.06
C PHE A 16 18.01 7.45 17.78
N GLU A 17 18.80 7.94 18.75
CA GLU A 17 19.67 7.11 19.60
C GLU A 17 18.84 6.06 20.37
N ASN A 18 17.70 6.43 20.95
CA ASN A 18 16.82 5.51 21.66
C ASN A 18 16.23 4.44 20.72
N GLU A 19 15.82 4.81 19.51
CA GLU A 19 15.31 3.85 18.50
C GLU A 19 16.39 2.86 18.04
N ILE A 20 17.63 3.36 17.82
CA ILE A 20 18.78 2.51 17.50
C ILE A 20 19.09 1.56 18.66
N GLU A 21 19.12 2.05 19.89
CA GLU A 21 19.41 1.22 21.07
C GLU A 21 18.37 0.12 21.22
N SER A 22 17.10 0.43 21.05
CA SER A 22 16.01 -0.57 21.07
C SER A 22 16.18 -1.63 19.97
N ALA A 23 16.51 -1.22 18.74
CA ALA A 23 16.77 -2.13 17.63
C ALA A 23 18.03 -2.98 17.87
N PHE A 24 19.05 -2.41 18.49
CA PHE A 24 20.29 -3.07 18.86
C PHE A 24 20.07 -4.13 19.96
N GLU A 25 19.32 -3.80 21.02
CA GLU A 25 18.96 -4.77 22.07
C GLU A 25 18.19 -5.98 21.52
N GLN A 26 17.21 -5.74 20.61
CA GLN A 26 16.48 -6.81 19.95
C GLN A 26 17.40 -7.68 19.07
N SER A 27 18.36 -7.06 18.38
CA SER A 27 19.33 -7.75 17.53
C SER A 27 20.34 -8.56 18.37
N ILE A 28 20.83 -8.00 19.49
CA ILE A 28 21.73 -8.71 20.43
C ILE A 28 21.03 -9.96 21.02
N GLY A 29 19.76 -9.88 21.35
CA GLY A 29 19.00 -11.03 21.83
C GLY A 29 19.05 -12.20 20.84
N LYS A 30 18.83 -11.93 19.56
CA LYS A 30 18.93 -12.94 18.49
C LYS A 30 20.37 -13.47 18.32
N VAL A 31 21.36 -12.57 18.32
CA VAL A 31 22.77 -12.94 18.16
C VAL A 31 23.26 -13.77 19.34
N ARG A 32 22.89 -13.44 20.58
CA ARG A 32 23.27 -14.18 21.79
C ARG A 32 22.77 -15.61 21.76
N ILE A 33 21.50 -15.83 21.38
CA ILE A 33 20.93 -17.16 21.21
C ILE A 33 21.71 -17.90 20.10
N SER A 34 21.86 -17.30 18.94
CA SER A 34 22.56 -17.90 17.81
C SER A 34 24.02 -18.22 18.11
N ALA A 35 24.72 -17.33 18.85
CA ALA A 35 26.12 -17.50 19.22
C ALA A 35 26.34 -18.63 20.25
N SER A 36 25.34 -18.96 21.08
CA SER A 36 25.45 -20.08 22.02
C SER A 36 25.33 -21.45 21.34
N PHE A 37 24.68 -21.54 20.19
CA PHE A 37 24.53 -22.81 19.45
C PHE A 37 25.85 -23.28 18.84
N GLY A 38 26.72 -22.39 18.39
CA GLY A 38 28.03 -22.76 17.80
C GLY A 38 28.88 -23.59 18.74
N PRO A 39 29.25 -23.09 19.95
CA PRO A 39 30.02 -23.83 20.93
C PRO A 39 29.32 -25.13 21.40
N LEU A 40 28.00 -25.12 21.55
CA LEU A 40 27.23 -26.30 21.94
C LEU A 40 27.36 -27.42 20.90
N ILE A 41 27.16 -27.09 19.63
CA ILE A 41 27.26 -28.06 18.52
C ILE A 41 28.70 -28.58 18.43
N LEU A 42 29.69 -27.70 18.56
CA LEU A 42 31.10 -28.08 18.55
C LEU A 42 31.43 -29.05 19.69
N GLY A 43 30.98 -28.74 20.92
CA GLY A 43 31.15 -29.62 22.09
C GLY A 43 30.49 -30.97 21.92
N LEU A 44 29.26 -30.99 21.39
CA LEU A 44 28.54 -32.24 21.10
C LEU A 44 29.26 -33.08 20.03
N THR A 45 29.77 -32.40 18.98
CA THR A 45 30.55 -33.09 17.93
C THR A 45 31.82 -33.69 18.49
N PHE A 46 32.55 -33.02 19.35
CA PHE A 46 33.72 -33.58 20.03
C PHE A 46 33.36 -34.75 20.93
N LEU A 47 32.29 -34.64 21.70
CA LEU A 47 31.83 -35.73 22.55
C LEU A 47 31.48 -36.99 21.76
N VAL A 48 30.67 -36.83 20.71
CA VAL A 48 30.28 -37.92 19.81
C VAL A 48 31.53 -38.56 19.13
N SER A 49 32.44 -37.73 18.63
CA SER A 49 33.69 -38.20 18.01
C SER A 49 34.54 -38.99 18.98
N THR A 50 34.65 -38.52 20.25
CA THR A 50 35.41 -39.24 21.29
C THR A 50 34.78 -40.59 21.60
N ILE A 51 33.45 -40.67 21.74
CA ILE A 51 32.72 -41.91 21.96
C ILE A 51 32.93 -42.88 20.78
N LEU A 52 32.85 -42.39 19.55
CA LEU A 52 33.01 -43.20 18.35
C LEU A 52 34.41 -43.75 18.24
N ILE A 53 35.47 -42.98 18.52
CA ILE A 53 36.84 -43.43 18.51
C ILE A 53 37.09 -44.44 19.61
N TRP A 54 36.59 -44.18 20.82
CA TRP A 54 36.74 -45.11 21.94
C TRP A 54 36.03 -46.44 21.70
N TYR A 55 34.76 -46.44 21.30
CA TYR A 55 33.97 -47.61 21.03
C TYR A 55 34.46 -48.37 19.82
N GLY A 56 34.71 -47.65 18.70
CA GLY A 56 35.26 -48.21 17.48
C GLY A 56 36.64 -48.81 17.65
N GLY A 57 37.50 -48.16 18.48
CA GLY A 57 38.81 -48.71 18.85
C GLY A 57 38.73 -50.05 19.61
N GLN A 58 37.76 -50.17 20.52
CA GLN A 58 37.49 -51.47 21.21
C GLN A 58 37.08 -52.56 20.20
N GLN A 59 36.22 -52.23 19.23
CA GLN A 59 35.79 -53.21 18.22
C GLN A 59 36.95 -53.65 17.33
N VAL A 60 37.88 -52.74 16.99
CA VAL A 60 39.10 -53.09 16.25
C VAL A 60 40.03 -54.00 17.08
N MET A 61 40.19 -53.75 18.38
CA MET A 61 40.98 -54.58 19.29
C MET A 61 40.39 -56.01 19.47
N GLN A 62 39.04 -56.12 19.40
CA GLN A 62 38.32 -57.39 19.44
C GLN A 62 38.32 -58.15 18.10
N GLY A 63 38.86 -57.53 17.02
CA GLY A 63 38.91 -58.11 15.68
C GLY A 63 37.58 -58.18 14.94
N THR A 64 36.55 -57.45 15.42
CA THR A 64 35.21 -57.40 14.83
C THR A 64 35.09 -56.34 13.70
N THR A 65 36.02 -55.38 13.67
CA THR A 65 36.07 -54.30 12.68
C THR A 65 37.53 -54.04 12.30
N THR A 66 37.80 -53.68 11.07
CA THR A 66 39.14 -53.27 10.63
C THR A 66 39.40 -51.79 10.87
N PRO A 67 40.68 -51.38 11.04
CA PRO A 67 41.01 -49.93 11.18
C PRO A 67 40.54 -49.09 9.97
N GLY A 68 40.54 -49.70 8.78
CA GLY A 68 40.04 -49.03 7.56
C GLY A 68 38.53 -48.75 7.56
N GLU A 69 37.77 -49.74 8.05
CA GLU A 69 36.29 -49.55 8.19
C GLU A 69 35.95 -48.48 9.23
N LEU A 70 36.69 -48.42 10.35
CA LEU A 70 36.51 -47.36 11.34
C LEU A 70 36.84 -45.97 10.75
N ALA A 71 37.92 -45.85 10.00
CA ALA A 71 38.30 -44.62 9.33
C ALA A 71 37.28 -44.18 8.27
N ALA A 72 36.78 -45.15 7.46
CA ALA A 72 35.74 -44.89 6.46
C ALA A 72 34.43 -44.41 7.12
N PHE A 73 34.03 -45.08 8.21
CA PHE A 73 32.84 -44.64 8.97
C PHE A 73 32.96 -43.22 9.49
N PHE A 74 34.13 -42.85 10.04
CA PHE A 74 34.39 -41.52 10.53
C PHE A 74 34.35 -40.47 9.43
N LEU A 75 34.90 -40.75 8.25
CA LEU A 75 34.83 -39.88 7.08
C LEU A 75 33.39 -39.70 6.61
N TYR A 76 32.60 -40.76 6.53
CA TYR A 76 31.18 -40.66 6.15
C TYR A 76 30.39 -39.86 7.15
N ALA A 77 30.63 -40.02 8.45
CA ALA A 77 29.97 -39.23 9.50
C ALA A 77 30.26 -37.72 9.35
N LEU A 78 31.53 -37.37 9.02
CA LEU A 78 31.90 -35.95 8.79
C LEU A 78 31.25 -35.41 7.51
N ILE A 79 31.19 -36.18 6.44
CA ILE A 79 30.55 -35.75 5.18
C ILE A 79 29.04 -35.54 5.39
N MET A 80 28.39 -36.42 6.15
CA MET A 80 26.96 -36.31 6.42
C MET A 80 26.57 -35.16 7.39
N ALA A 81 27.50 -34.70 8.21
CA ALA A 81 27.24 -33.59 9.13
C ALA A 81 27.01 -32.23 8.41
N GLY A 82 27.68 -32.01 7.28
CA GLY A 82 27.58 -30.80 6.50
C GLY A 82 26.14 -30.46 6.00
N PRO A 83 25.47 -31.38 5.31
CA PRO A 83 24.11 -31.18 4.80
C PRO A 83 23.10 -30.83 5.89
N ILE A 84 23.24 -31.35 7.11
CA ILE A 84 22.31 -31.04 8.21
C ILE A 84 22.26 -29.54 8.51
N GLY A 85 23.42 -28.87 8.58
CA GLY A 85 23.50 -27.43 8.76
C GLY A 85 22.86 -26.66 7.61
N THR A 86 22.98 -27.15 6.37
CA THR A 86 22.36 -26.57 5.20
C THR A 86 20.83 -26.66 5.24
N PHE A 87 20.28 -27.77 5.66
CA PHE A 87 18.82 -27.93 5.83
C PHE A 87 18.25 -26.94 6.84
N VAL A 88 18.90 -26.73 7.98
CA VAL A 88 18.48 -25.74 8.99
C VAL A 88 18.48 -24.34 8.38
N LYS A 89 19.52 -23.99 7.62
CA LYS A 89 19.62 -22.68 6.94
C LYS A 89 18.50 -22.48 5.92
N ILE A 90 18.25 -23.51 5.07
CA ILE A 90 17.17 -23.46 4.08
C ILE A 90 15.81 -23.31 4.76
N TYR A 91 15.56 -24.05 5.82
CA TYR A 91 14.31 -23.94 6.59
C TYR A 91 14.10 -22.53 7.15
N THR A 92 15.14 -21.95 7.74
CA THR A 92 15.09 -20.58 8.28
C THR A 92 14.79 -19.55 7.16
N GLN A 93 15.50 -19.67 6.03
CA GLN A 93 15.30 -18.79 4.87
C GLN A 93 13.90 -18.94 4.28
N LEU A 94 13.36 -20.16 4.24
CA LEU A 94 11.98 -20.41 3.83
C LEU A 94 10.98 -19.69 4.73
N GLN A 95 11.15 -19.76 6.05
CA GLN A 95 10.28 -19.08 7.01
C GLN A 95 10.33 -17.56 6.86
N GLU A 96 11.50 -16.97 6.64
CA GLU A 96 11.64 -15.54 6.38
C GLU A 96 10.93 -15.12 5.08
N THR A 97 11.09 -15.92 4.01
CA THR A 97 10.44 -15.68 2.73
C THR A 97 8.92 -15.79 2.84
N LEU A 98 8.42 -16.82 3.53
CA LEU A 98 6.98 -16.99 3.77
C LEU A 98 6.39 -15.83 4.57
N GLY A 99 7.14 -15.30 5.55
CA GLY A 99 6.73 -14.11 6.30
C GLY A 99 6.55 -12.86 5.42
N ALA A 100 7.46 -12.64 4.46
CA ALA A 100 7.37 -11.55 3.51
C ALA A 100 6.20 -11.72 2.51
N ILE A 101 6.03 -12.93 1.98
CA ILE A 101 4.94 -13.27 1.04
C ILE A 101 3.57 -13.14 1.71
N ARG A 102 3.45 -13.51 2.97
CA ARG A 102 2.20 -13.40 3.72
C ARG A 102 1.62 -11.98 3.69
N ARG A 103 2.45 -10.96 3.87
CA ARG A 103 2.01 -9.56 3.81
C ARG A 103 1.51 -9.16 2.43
N VAL A 104 2.15 -9.66 1.37
CA VAL A 104 1.68 -9.43 -0.01
C VAL A 104 0.33 -10.11 -0.24
N ASN A 105 0.18 -11.37 0.19
CA ASN A 105 -1.07 -12.10 0.05
C ASN A 105 -2.21 -11.43 0.87
N GLU A 106 -1.94 -10.95 2.10
CA GLU A 106 -2.93 -10.19 2.88
C GLU A 106 -3.49 -8.99 2.13
N ILE A 107 -2.62 -8.28 1.38
CA ILE A 107 -3.04 -7.14 0.56
C ILE A 107 -3.85 -7.61 -0.66
N LEU A 108 -3.40 -8.67 -1.34
CA LEU A 108 -4.09 -9.24 -2.51
C LEU A 108 -5.45 -9.85 -2.16
N ASP A 109 -5.57 -10.47 -0.99
CA ASP A 109 -6.79 -11.09 -0.49
C ASP A 109 -7.77 -10.07 0.13
N THR A 110 -7.36 -8.80 0.26
CA THR A 110 -8.21 -7.75 0.81
C THR A 110 -9.42 -7.54 -0.12
N LYS A 111 -10.60 -7.86 0.37
CA LYS A 111 -11.84 -7.64 -0.37
C LYS A 111 -12.21 -6.17 -0.34
N PRO A 112 -12.60 -5.58 -1.47
CA PRO A 112 -13.13 -4.22 -1.49
C PRO A 112 -14.36 -4.11 -0.56
N LEU A 113 -14.46 -2.99 0.17
CA LEU A 113 -15.59 -2.70 1.05
C LEU A 113 -16.90 -2.53 0.27
N VAL A 114 -16.77 -2.07 -0.97
CA VAL A 114 -17.89 -1.79 -1.88
C VAL A 114 -17.66 -2.50 -3.19
N ASN A 115 -18.67 -3.24 -3.65
CA ASN A 115 -18.68 -3.95 -4.93
C ASN A 115 -19.96 -3.67 -5.70
N SER A 116 -19.90 -3.80 -7.02
CA SER A 116 -21.12 -3.85 -7.82
C SER A 116 -21.96 -5.07 -7.44
N PRO A 117 -23.30 -4.98 -7.41
CA PRO A 117 -24.15 -6.12 -7.14
C PRO A 117 -24.05 -7.17 -8.27
N GLU A 118 -24.59 -8.38 -8.06
CA GLU A 118 -24.57 -9.46 -9.06
C GLU A 118 -25.28 -9.08 -10.38
N ASN A 119 -26.34 -8.25 -10.31
CA ASN A 119 -27.08 -7.74 -11.47
C ASN A 119 -27.10 -6.21 -11.44
N PRO A 120 -25.99 -5.54 -11.80
CA PRO A 120 -25.89 -4.10 -11.69
C PRO A 120 -26.64 -3.36 -12.80
N VAL A 121 -27.23 -2.23 -12.46
CA VAL A 121 -27.82 -1.31 -13.43
C VAL A 121 -26.70 -0.50 -14.07
N LYS A 122 -26.49 -0.66 -15.38
CA LYS A 122 -25.51 0.13 -16.14
C LYS A 122 -26.12 1.47 -16.55
N LEU A 123 -25.37 2.54 -16.28
CA LEU A 123 -25.72 3.89 -16.71
C LEU A 123 -25.07 4.17 -18.07
N THR A 124 -25.87 4.43 -19.10
CA THR A 124 -25.37 4.84 -20.42
C THR A 124 -25.06 6.35 -20.47
N SER A 125 -25.81 7.16 -19.73
CA SER A 125 -25.63 8.61 -19.65
C SER A 125 -26.13 9.11 -18.31
N LEU A 126 -25.32 9.92 -17.63
CA LEU A 126 -25.65 10.55 -16.37
C LEU A 126 -26.27 11.91 -16.61
N LYS A 127 -27.49 12.15 -16.10
CA LYS A 127 -28.13 13.46 -16.10
C LYS A 127 -27.67 14.32 -14.92
N GLY A 128 -27.29 13.67 -13.83
CA GLY A 128 -26.74 14.32 -12.63
C GLY A 128 -27.78 14.75 -11.60
N HIS A 129 -28.94 14.07 -11.55
CA HIS A 129 -29.89 14.21 -10.46
C HIS A 129 -29.40 13.39 -9.25
N VAL A 130 -29.15 14.04 -8.11
CA VAL A 130 -28.64 13.39 -6.89
C VAL A 130 -29.61 13.62 -5.76
N CYS A 131 -30.09 12.51 -5.14
CA CYS A 131 -31.00 12.59 -4.01
C CYS A 131 -30.43 11.78 -2.82
N PHE A 132 -30.29 12.44 -1.68
CA PHE A 132 -30.01 11.84 -0.39
C PHE A 132 -31.31 11.78 0.42
N SER A 133 -31.65 10.61 0.94
CA SER A 133 -32.88 10.39 1.71
C SER A 133 -32.53 9.73 3.04
N GLU A 134 -32.66 10.45 4.13
CA GLU A 134 -32.47 10.00 5.52
C GLU A 134 -31.14 9.25 5.74
N VAL A 135 -30.06 9.73 5.11
CA VAL A 135 -28.76 9.06 5.12
C VAL A 135 -28.10 9.19 6.50
N ILE A 136 -27.73 8.04 7.07
CA ILE A 136 -26.92 7.92 8.28
C ILE A 136 -25.62 7.19 7.92
N PHE A 137 -24.48 7.72 8.36
CA PHE A 137 -23.17 7.11 8.11
C PHE A 137 -22.14 7.47 9.20
N GLY A 138 -21.32 6.47 9.57
CA GLY A 138 -20.11 6.60 10.39
C GLY A 138 -19.03 5.64 9.89
N TYR A 139 -17.74 5.97 10.07
CA TYR A 139 -16.62 5.16 9.58
C TYR A 139 -16.39 3.88 10.39
N GLU A 140 -16.78 3.86 11.65
CA GLU A 140 -16.66 2.71 12.56
C GLU A 140 -17.96 2.58 13.35
N ASP A 141 -18.13 1.51 14.12
CA ASP A 141 -19.28 1.30 15.00
C ASP A 141 -19.28 2.32 16.17
N GLY A 142 -19.49 3.57 15.85
CA GLY A 142 -19.41 4.70 16.77
C GLY A 142 -20.38 5.81 16.43
N THR A 143 -20.02 7.03 16.80
CA THR A 143 -20.85 8.23 16.56
C THR A 143 -21.02 8.47 15.06
N PRO A 144 -22.25 8.57 14.54
CA PRO A 144 -22.48 8.85 13.13
C PRO A 144 -21.92 10.23 12.73
N VAL A 145 -21.19 10.28 11.62
CA VAL A 145 -20.66 11.51 11.01
C VAL A 145 -21.76 12.24 10.25
N LEU A 146 -22.64 11.50 9.57
CA LEU A 146 -23.86 11.98 8.96
C LEU A 146 -25.05 11.40 9.71
N ASN A 147 -25.96 12.25 10.14
CA ASN A 147 -27.12 11.86 10.91
C ASN A 147 -28.41 12.37 10.24
N ASN A 148 -29.13 11.47 9.58
CA ASN A 148 -30.40 11.72 8.93
C ASN A 148 -30.37 12.87 7.90
N ILE A 149 -29.37 12.83 6.99
CA ILE A 149 -29.16 13.85 5.97
C ILE A 149 -30.07 13.59 4.77
N SER A 150 -30.86 14.61 4.40
CA SER A 150 -31.72 14.58 3.22
C SER A 150 -31.57 15.88 2.43
N PHE A 151 -31.33 15.76 1.13
CA PHE A 151 -31.32 16.88 0.18
C PHE A 151 -31.44 16.36 -1.26
N ASP A 152 -31.76 17.27 -2.15
CA ASP A 152 -31.99 16.99 -3.57
C ASP A 152 -31.22 17.98 -4.44
N ILE A 153 -30.49 17.49 -5.43
CA ILE A 153 -29.69 18.26 -6.38
C ILE A 153 -30.20 17.98 -7.78
N HIS A 154 -30.82 18.98 -8.41
CA HIS A 154 -31.32 18.83 -9.77
C HIS A 154 -30.19 18.91 -10.81
N PRO A 155 -30.36 18.26 -11.98
CA PRO A 155 -29.40 18.29 -13.08
C PRO A 155 -28.97 19.72 -13.45
N GLY A 156 -27.69 19.89 -13.77
CA GLY A 156 -27.13 21.17 -14.21
C GLY A 156 -26.98 22.24 -13.12
N LYS A 157 -27.23 21.90 -11.85
CA LYS A 157 -27.06 22.83 -10.72
C LYS A 157 -25.69 22.65 -10.08
N THR A 158 -25.11 23.76 -9.67
CA THR A 158 -23.92 23.79 -8.80
C THR A 158 -24.40 23.97 -7.36
N VAL A 159 -23.93 23.08 -6.47
CA VAL A 159 -24.28 23.09 -5.04
C VAL A 159 -23.03 23.22 -4.21
N ALA A 160 -23.05 24.08 -3.20
CA ALA A 160 -21.99 24.24 -2.23
C ALA A 160 -22.40 23.62 -0.88
N LEU A 161 -21.54 22.71 -0.36
CA LEU A 161 -21.67 22.19 0.99
C LEU A 161 -20.91 23.11 1.96
N ILE A 162 -21.64 23.81 2.84
CA ILE A 162 -21.08 24.77 3.78
C ILE A 162 -21.25 24.26 5.21
N GLY A 163 -20.26 24.51 6.07
CA GLY A 163 -20.32 24.13 7.48
C GLY A 163 -18.92 24.10 8.12
N PRO A 164 -18.84 23.98 9.46
CA PRO A 164 -17.59 23.90 10.20
C PRO A 164 -16.77 22.65 9.82
N SER A 165 -15.50 22.60 10.26
CA SER A 165 -14.69 21.40 10.13
C SER A 165 -15.36 20.25 10.91
N GLY A 166 -15.36 19.04 10.33
CA GLY A 166 -16.01 17.87 10.94
C GLY A 166 -17.51 17.74 10.69
N SER A 167 -18.16 18.67 9.97
CA SER A 167 -19.62 18.60 9.69
C SER A 167 -20.02 17.56 8.62
N GLY A 168 -19.13 16.69 8.17
CA GLY A 168 -19.45 15.62 7.24
C GLY A 168 -19.41 15.99 5.75
N LYS A 169 -18.96 17.21 5.36
CA LYS A 169 -18.89 17.62 3.95
C LYS A 169 -18.09 16.67 3.05
N SER A 170 -16.89 16.33 3.46
CA SER A 170 -16.04 15.38 2.72
C SER A 170 -16.64 13.98 2.72
N THR A 171 -17.24 13.55 3.81
CA THR A 171 -17.94 12.28 3.92
C THR A 171 -19.13 12.18 2.96
N THR A 172 -19.89 13.27 2.80
CA THR A 172 -20.98 13.33 1.81
C THR A 172 -20.47 13.10 0.38
N VAL A 173 -19.34 13.75 0.02
CA VAL A 173 -18.70 13.54 -1.29
C VAL A 173 -18.17 12.11 -1.43
N GLN A 174 -17.58 11.54 -0.39
CA GLN A 174 -17.08 10.15 -0.41
C GLN A 174 -18.20 9.12 -0.58
N LEU A 175 -19.36 9.36 0.05
CA LEU A 175 -20.55 8.53 -0.17
C LEU A 175 -21.11 8.68 -1.57
N LEU A 176 -21.11 9.89 -2.14
CA LEU A 176 -21.51 10.11 -3.52
C LEU A 176 -20.61 9.37 -4.51
N LEU A 177 -19.31 9.32 -4.26
CA LEU A 177 -18.35 8.53 -5.04
C LEU A 177 -18.40 7.02 -4.71
N ARG A 178 -19.28 6.63 -3.81
CA ARG A 178 -19.42 5.26 -3.34
C ARG A 178 -18.11 4.63 -2.83
N PHE A 179 -17.28 5.41 -2.13
CA PHE A 179 -16.17 4.84 -1.38
C PHE A 179 -16.64 4.04 -0.17
N PHE A 180 -17.84 4.36 0.30
CA PHE A 180 -18.57 3.68 1.36
C PHE A 180 -20.04 3.62 1.01
N ASP A 181 -20.75 2.63 1.56
CA ASP A 181 -22.20 2.56 1.51
C ASP A 181 -22.80 3.13 2.83
N PRO A 182 -23.93 3.86 2.79
CA PRO A 182 -24.58 4.36 3.99
C PRO A 182 -25.09 3.20 4.87
N GLN A 183 -25.07 3.42 6.20
CA GLN A 183 -25.60 2.46 7.19
C GLN A 183 -27.11 2.40 7.15
N SER A 184 -27.78 3.54 6.92
CA SER A 184 -29.22 3.62 6.65
C SER A 184 -29.54 4.78 5.71
N GLY A 185 -30.77 4.83 5.22
CA GLY A 185 -31.19 5.75 4.16
C GLY A 185 -30.77 5.30 2.77
N LYS A 186 -30.93 6.17 1.78
CA LYS A 186 -30.63 5.90 0.37
C LYS A 186 -29.98 7.09 -0.30
N ILE A 187 -29.07 6.79 -1.22
CA ILE A 187 -28.49 7.76 -2.16
C ILE A 187 -28.92 7.33 -3.55
N GLN A 188 -29.58 8.21 -4.28
CA GLN A 188 -30.05 7.90 -5.62
C GLN A 188 -29.42 8.83 -6.64
N ILE A 189 -29.05 8.25 -7.78
CA ILE A 189 -28.52 8.93 -8.95
C ILE A 189 -29.47 8.69 -10.12
N ASP A 190 -30.03 9.76 -10.67
CA ASP A 190 -31.02 9.71 -11.74
C ASP A 190 -32.18 8.74 -11.45
N GLY A 191 -32.62 8.70 -10.17
CA GLY A 191 -33.71 7.83 -9.69
C GLY A 191 -33.31 6.39 -9.36
N ASN A 192 -32.07 5.97 -9.64
CA ASN A 192 -31.57 4.64 -9.30
C ASN A 192 -30.80 4.68 -7.96
N ASP A 193 -30.99 3.66 -7.13
CA ASP A 193 -30.19 3.52 -5.91
C ASP A 193 -28.70 3.33 -6.28
N LEU A 194 -27.83 4.15 -5.70
CA LEU A 194 -26.39 4.10 -5.94
C LEU A 194 -25.79 2.71 -5.67
N LYS A 195 -26.35 1.96 -4.71
CA LYS A 195 -25.93 0.58 -4.41
C LYS A 195 -26.26 -0.40 -5.53
N SER A 196 -27.28 -0.12 -6.35
CA SER A 196 -27.70 -0.97 -7.46
C SER A 196 -26.92 -0.71 -8.75
N LEU A 197 -26.16 0.37 -8.83
CA LEU A 197 -25.45 0.76 -10.03
C LEU A 197 -24.20 -0.10 -10.26
N ASP A 198 -23.86 -0.29 -11.54
CA ASP A 198 -22.56 -0.75 -11.95
C ASP A 198 -21.51 0.35 -11.66
N LEU A 199 -20.57 0.02 -10.77
CA LEU A 199 -19.64 1.01 -10.23
C LEU A 199 -18.74 1.61 -11.31
N GLU A 200 -18.30 0.80 -12.26
CA GLU A 200 -17.46 1.24 -13.37
C GLU A 200 -18.20 2.21 -14.30
N SER A 201 -19.43 1.86 -14.71
CA SER A 201 -20.25 2.70 -15.59
C SER A 201 -20.68 4.01 -14.92
N TYR A 202 -20.79 4.03 -13.60
CA TYR A 202 -21.04 5.24 -12.81
C TYR A 202 -19.81 6.11 -12.69
N LEU A 203 -18.71 5.55 -12.18
CA LEU A 203 -17.49 6.31 -11.89
C LEU A 203 -16.79 6.84 -13.15
N SER A 204 -16.96 6.18 -14.30
CA SER A 204 -16.46 6.70 -15.60
C SER A 204 -17.10 8.02 -16.04
N GLN A 205 -18.23 8.40 -15.43
CA GLN A 205 -18.95 9.64 -15.72
C GLN A 205 -18.88 10.66 -14.59
N VAL A 206 -18.08 10.40 -13.55
CA VAL A 206 -17.91 11.26 -12.38
C VAL A 206 -16.44 11.55 -12.17
N ALA A 207 -16.09 12.82 -11.95
CA ALA A 207 -14.73 13.21 -11.66
C ALA A 207 -14.62 13.87 -10.28
N LEU A 208 -13.50 13.63 -9.60
CA LEU A 208 -13.14 14.25 -8.32
C LEU A 208 -11.89 15.11 -8.48
N VAL A 209 -11.98 16.36 -8.05
CA VAL A 209 -10.79 17.21 -7.85
C VAL A 209 -10.57 17.37 -6.34
N PRO A 210 -9.60 16.66 -5.74
CA PRO A 210 -9.35 16.73 -4.32
C PRO A 210 -8.69 18.05 -3.92
N GLN A 211 -8.84 18.44 -2.65
CA GLN A 211 -8.21 19.64 -2.08
C GLN A 211 -6.68 19.57 -2.15
N GLU A 212 -6.10 18.42 -1.77
CA GLU A 212 -4.68 18.12 -1.98
C GLU A 212 -4.51 17.37 -3.28
N THR A 213 -4.12 18.08 -4.32
CA THR A 213 -3.94 17.50 -5.64
C THR A 213 -2.63 16.76 -5.75
N LEU A 214 -2.70 15.48 -6.05
CA LEU A 214 -1.56 14.63 -6.40
C LEU A 214 -1.50 14.46 -7.92
N LEU A 215 -0.32 14.71 -8.47
CA LEU A 215 0.00 14.36 -9.85
C LEU A 215 0.85 13.09 -9.87
N PHE A 216 0.63 12.25 -10.87
CA PHE A 216 1.44 11.08 -11.12
C PHE A 216 2.83 11.48 -11.63
N GLY A 217 3.85 10.68 -11.35
CA GLY A 217 5.16 10.84 -11.98
C GLY A 217 5.02 10.72 -13.50
N GLY A 218 5.68 11.63 -14.23
CA GLY A 218 5.57 11.70 -15.68
C GLY A 218 5.41 13.13 -16.19
N THR A 219 4.87 13.32 -17.39
CA THR A 219 4.66 14.61 -18.03
C THR A 219 3.31 15.23 -17.65
N ILE A 220 3.13 16.51 -17.91
CA ILE A 220 1.83 17.20 -17.79
C ILE A 220 0.81 16.54 -18.73
N ARG A 221 1.21 16.21 -19.95
CA ARG A 221 0.41 15.50 -20.96
C ARG A 221 -0.17 14.21 -20.39
N GLU A 222 0.68 13.33 -19.90
CA GLU A 222 0.28 12.04 -19.31
C GLU A 222 -0.69 12.21 -18.15
N ASN A 223 -0.46 13.23 -17.31
CA ASN A 223 -1.34 13.54 -16.20
C ASN A 223 -2.75 13.97 -16.64
N ILE A 224 -2.88 14.73 -17.72
CA ILE A 224 -4.20 15.17 -18.23
C ILE A 224 -4.90 14.01 -18.94
N PHE A 225 -4.20 13.28 -19.80
CA PHE A 225 -4.74 12.10 -20.50
C PHE A 225 -5.19 10.98 -19.55
N TYR A 226 -4.70 10.96 -18.30
CA TYR A 226 -5.20 10.00 -17.30
C TYR A 226 -6.72 10.13 -17.05
N GLY A 227 -7.33 11.29 -17.35
CA GLY A 227 -8.79 11.47 -17.28
C GLY A 227 -9.54 10.66 -18.35
N LYS A 228 -8.97 10.56 -19.57
CA LYS A 228 -9.51 9.80 -20.69
C LYS A 228 -8.37 9.38 -21.61
N LEU A 229 -7.98 8.09 -21.51
CA LEU A 229 -6.78 7.57 -22.18
C LEU A 229 -6.86 7.57 -23.71
N ASP A 230 -8.04 7.53 -24.28
CA ASP A 230 -8.34 7.55 -25.71
C ASP A 230 -8.71 8.94 -26.24
N ALA A 231 -8.55 10.00 -25.45
CA ALA A 231 -8.81 11.35 -25.86
C ALA A 231 -7.81 11.81 -26.94
N THR A 232 -8.27 12.72 -27.80
CA THR A 232 -7.42 13.36 -28.78
C THR A 232 -6.62 14.51 -28.16
N GLU A 233 -5.51 14.91 -28.82
CA GLU A 233 -4.73 16.06 -28.35
C GLU A 233 -5.54 17.36 -28.36
N ALA A 234 -6.45 17.52 -29.28
CA ALA A 234 -7.36 18.67 -29.35
C ALA A 234 -8.29 18.72 -28.14
N GLU A 235 -8.87 17.58 -27.71
CA GLU A 235 -9.70 17.49 -26.49
C GLU A 235 -8.87 17.84 -25.24
N MET A 236 -7.64 17.32 -25.13
CA MET A 236 -6.74 17.63 -24.02
C MET A 236 -6.43 19.13 -23.92
N ILE A 237 -6.13 19.78 -25.07
CA ILE A 237 -5.86 21.22 -25.11
C ILE A 237 -7.09 22.02 -24.72
N GLU A 238 -8.27 21.62 -25.16
CA GLU A 238 -9.53 22.30 -24.83
C GLU A 238 -9.88 22.16 -23.35
N ALA A 239 -9.71 20.97 -22.77
CA ALA A 239 -9.83 20.74 -21.34
C ALA A 239 -8.83 21.60 -20.54
N SER A 240 -7.59 21.72 -21.03
CA SER A 240 -6.57 22.56 -20.41
C SER A 240 -6.90 24.06 -20.46
N LYS A 241 -7.50 24.55 -21.55
CA LYS A 241 -7.98 25.91 -21.66
C LYS A 241 -9.15 26.18 -20.70
N SER A 242 -10.11 25.27 -20.65
CA SER A 242 -11.25 25.34 -19.75
C SER A 242 -10.83 25.37 -18.27
N ALA A 243 -9.74 24.67 -17.93
CA ALA A 243 -9.12 24.67 -16.60
C ALA A 243 -8.19 25.88 -16.35
N HIS A 244 -8.03 26.80 -17.28
CA HIS A 244 -7.03 27.88 -17.24
C HIS A 244 -5.59 27.36 -17.01
N ALA A 245 -5.29 26.19 -17.57
CA ALA A 245 -3.98 25.54 -17.45
C ALA A 245 -3.10 25.77 -18.69
N HIS A 246 -3.69 25.94 -19.88
CA HIS A 246 -2.98 26.01 -21.14
C HIS A 246 -1.87 27.07 -21.19
N GLU A 247 -2.15 28.29 -20.70
CA GLU A 247 -1.22 29.42 -20.77
C GLU A 247 0.07 29.16 -20.00
N PHE A 248 -0.02 28.70 -18.75
CA PHE A 248 1.19 28.41 -17.97
C PHE A 248 1.90 27.15 -18.45
N ILE A 249 1.18 26.15 -18.99
CA ILE A 249 1.79 24.94 -19.54
C ILE A 249 2.64 25.29 -20.76
N THR A 250 2.14 26.10 -21.66
CA THR A 250 2.86 26.53 -22.87
C THR A 250 4.02 27.47 -22.58
N ALA A 251 4.07 28.11 -21.41
CA ALA A 251 5.20 28.92 -20.97
C ALA A 251 6.41 28.07 -20.51
N PHE A 252 6.26 26.77 -20.25
CA PHE A 252 7.40 25.89 -19.99
C PHE A 252 8.15 25.58 -21.28
N SER A 253 9.46 25.38 -21.18
CA SER A 253 10.34 25.07 -22.34
C SER A 253 9.90 23.79 -23.09
N ASN A 254 9.37 22.80 -22.39
CA ASN A 254 8.87 21.56 -22.96
C ASN A 254 7.34 21.50 -23.03
N SER A 255 6.64 22.62 -22.77
CA SER A 255 5.18 22.70 -22.83
C SER A 255 4.50 21.51 -22.10
N TYR A 256 3.60 20.80 -22.76
CA TYR A 256 2.90 19.64 -22.22
C TYR A 256 3.81 18.45 -21.88
N ASP A 257 5.00 18.36 -22.48
CA ASP A 257 5.95 17.28 -22.22
C ASP A 257 6.90 17.59 -21.04
N THR A 258 6.60 18.65 -20.28
CA THR A 258 7.32 19.01 -19.07
C THR A 258 7.09 17.96 -17.98
N LEU A 259 8.19 17.42 -17.42
CA LEU A 259 8.16 16.45 -16.32
C LEU A 259 7.78 17.14 -15.00
N VAL A 260 6.70 16.68 -14.38
CA VAL A 260 6.18 17.24 -13.11
C VAL A 260 6.95 16.78 -11.87
N GLY A 261 7.71 15.68 -11.98
CA GLY A 261 8.40 15.04 -10.84
C GLY A 261 7.45 14.25 -9.92
N GLU A 262 8.01 13.61 -8.90
CA GLU A 262 7.18 12.90 -7.93
C GLU A 262 6.20 13.86 -7.24
N LYS A 263 4.91 13.50 -7.23
CA LYS A 263 3.82 14.29 -6.64
C LYS A 263 3.72 15.73 -7.14
N GLY A 264 4.30 16.06 -8.31
CA GLY A 264 4.24 17.40 -8.88
C GLY A 264 5.08 18.45 -8.14
N VAL A 265 6.18 18.05 -7.51
CA VAL A 265 7.05 18.93 -6.68
C VAL A 265 7.58 20.16 -7.44
N LYS A 266 7.69 20.09 -8.77
CA LYS A 266 8.18 21.18 -9.61
C LYS A 266 7.14 22.27 -9.91
N LEU A 267 5.87 22.04 -9.56
CA LEU A 267 4.75 22.93 -9.83
C LEU A 267 4.25 23.60 -8.54
N SER A 268 3.72 24.80 -8.67
CA SER A 268 3.00 25.46 -7.57
C SER A 268 1.68 24.74 -7.24
N GLY A 269 1.12 25.00 -6.07
CA GLY A 269 -0.16 24.40 -5.66
C GLY A 269 -1.30 24.68 -6.63
N GLY A 270 -1.39 25.94 -7.12
CA GLY A 270 -2.41 26.34 -8.08
C GLY A 270 -2.24 25.71 -9.47
N GLU A 271 -0.99 25.52 -9.95
CA GLU A 271 -0.72 24.83 -11.21
C GLU A 271 -1.12 23.36 -11.12
N ARG A 272 -0.77 22.65 -10.04
CA ARG A 272 -1.22 21.27 -9.81
C ARG A 272 -2.73 21.16 -9.83
N GLN A 273 -3.42 22.09 -9.14
CA GLN A 273 -4.88 22.08 -9.09
C GLN A 273 -5.51 22.28 -10.46
N ARG A 274 -5.00 23.22 -11.28
CA ARG A 274 -5.51 23.44 -12.65
C ARG A 274 -5.27 22.24 -13.57
N ILE A 275 -4.13 21.55 -13.44
CA ILE A 275 -3.88 20.30 -14.17
C ILE A 275 -4.89 19.22 -13.75
N ALA A 276 -5.19 19.08 -12.46
CA ALA A 276 -6.19 18.13 -12.00
C ALA A 276 -7.61 18.49 -12.46
N ILE A 277 -7.93 19.77 -12.55
CA ILE A 277 -9.20 20.21 -13.14
C ILE A 277 -9.25 19.87 -14.64
N ALA A 278 -8.16 20.10 -15.39
CA ALA A 278 -8.07 19.70 -16.79
C ALA A 278 -8.27 18.18 -16.99
N ARG A 279 -7.64 17.36 -16.10
CA ARG A 279 -7.84 15.91 -16.06
C ARG A 279 -9.31 15.52 -15.83
N ALA A 280 -9.99 16.25 -14.96
CA ALA A 280 -11.39 15.98 -14.61
C ALA A 280 -12.38 16.44 -15.71
N LEU A 281 -11.99 17.42 -16.52
CA LEU A 281 -12.80 17.95 -17.62
C LEU A 281 -12.64 17.15 -18.91
N LEU A 282 -11.53 16.43 -19.06
CA LEU A 282 -11.25 15.56 -20.20
C LEU A 282 -12.05 14.27 -20.14
#